data_d57fb9ba165103e39f95b4f6e97693fe
#
_entry.id   d57fb9ba165103e39f95b4f6e97693fe
#
_cell.length_a   1.000
_cell.length_b   1.000
_cell.length_c   1.000
_cell.angle_alpha   90.00
_cell.angle_beta   90.00
_cell.angle_gamma   90.00
#
_symmetry.space_group_name_H-M   'P 1'
#
loop_
_entity.id
_entity.type
_entity.pdbx_description
1 polymer ?
#
loop_
_entity_poly.entity_id
_entity_poly.type
_entity_poly.pdbx_seq_one_letter_code
_entity_poly.pdbx_strand_id
1 'polypeptide(L)'
;MKKVLVTAVLLIGLMGYSQRGHHFDSDQRGMKDMSPEQIATLKTKKMTLALDLSEAQAQEIQTIILEDTKEHQALMLEHKAKREGAENSKPSAEERFSFQNERLDKMIAQKGKMKQILSEEQFQKWERMHQHQRNRGKDSNRQNGSHGKHGK
;
A
#
# COMPACT_ATOMS: atom_id res chain seq x y z
N MET A 1 44.74 -46.24 12.67
CA MET A 1 43.75 -45.49 11.83
C MET A 1 42.85 -44.69 12.77
N LYS A 2 43.24 -43.45 13.05
CA LYS A 2 42.56 -42.57 14.01
C LYS A 2 41.68 -41.60 13.25
N LYS A 3 40.35 -41.75 13.36
CA LYS A 3 39.37 -40.83 12.78
C LYS A 3 39.21 -39.64 13.72
N VAL A 4 39.69 -38.48 13.31
CA VAL A 4 39.50 -37.22 14.03
C VAL A 4 38.18 -36.60 13.51
N LEU A 5 37.17 -36.61 14.39
CA LEU A 5 35.93 -35.90 14.22
C LEU A 5 36.14 -34.43 14.61
N VAL A 6 36.23 -33.55 13.63
CA VAL A 6 36.22 -32.10 13.83
C VAL A 6 34.78 -31.62 13.93
N THR A 7 34.32 -31.38 15.13
CA THR A 7 33.01 -30.77 15.40
C THR A 7 33.13 -29.24 15.22
N ALA A 8 32.71 -28.72 14.08
CA ALA A 8 32.61 -27.28 13.85
C ALA A 8 31.36 -26.77 14.59
N VAL A 9 31.55 -26.09 15.70
CA VAL A 9 30.50 -25.33 16.40
C VAL A 9 30.28 -24.03 15.66
N LEU A 10 29.19 -23.96 14.91
CA LEU A 10 28.70 -22.74 14.29
C LEU A 10 28.02 -21.87 15.36
N LEU A 11 28.77 -20.88 15.85
CA LEU A 11 28.22 -19.77 16.62
C LEU A 11 27.34 -18.91 15.70
N ILE A 12 26.04 -19.16 15.72
CA ILE A 12 25.05 -18.28 15.08
C ILE A 12 24.94 -17.07 15.99
N GLY A 13 25.64 -16.00 15.60
CA GLY A 13 25.48 -14.69 16.20
C GLY A 13 24.08 -14.20 15.95
N LEU A 14 23.27 -14.10 17.01
CA LEU A 14 22.01 -13.36 17.03
C LEU A 14 22.33 -11.86 16.82
N MET A 15 22.50 -11.45 15.57
CA MET A 15 22.44 -10.04 15.22
C MET A 15 20.99 -9.61 15.40
N GLY A 16 20.76 -8.83 16.46
CA GLY A 16 19.49 -8.12 16.66
C GLY A 16 19.19 -7.27 15.43
N TYR A 17 18.28 -7.74 14.61
CA TYR A 17 17.65 -6.93 13.57
C TYR A 17 16.84 -5.85 14.27
N SER A 18 17.49 -4.71 14.49
CA SER A 18 16.79 -3.45 14.77
C SER A 18 15.77 -3.24 13.67
N GLN A 19 14.51 -3.45 13.99
CA GLN A 19 13.37 -3.16 13.11
C GLN A 19 13.30 -1.64 12.89
N ARG A 20 14.15 -1.13 12.00
CA ARG A 20 13.91 0.12 11.33
C ARG A 20 12.70 -0.12 10.43
N GLY A 21 11.52 0.28 10.92
CA GLY A 21 10.30 0.24 10.14
C GLY A 21 10.56 0.87 8.78
N HIS A 22 10.62 0.05 7.74
CA HIS A 22 10.71 0.53 6.37
C HIS A 22 9.51 1.44 6.12
N HIS A 23 9.77 2.71 5.89
CA HIS A 23 8.81 3.70 5.46
C HIS A 23 8.25 3.31 4.08
N PHE A 24 7.19 2.53 4.09
CA PHE A 24 6.47 2.13 2.87
C PHE A 24 5.76 3.31 2.18
N ASP A 25 5.60 4.42 2.88
CA ASP A 25 4.67 5.49 2.51
C ASP A 25 5.32 6.80 2.01
N SER A 26 6.64 6.95 2.06
CA SER A 26 7.29 8.19 1.59
C SER A 26 7.37 8.33 0.06
N ASP A 27 7.02 7.27 -0.68
CA ASP A 27 7.22 7.19 -2.13
C ASP A 27 6.02 7.66 -2.98
N GLN A 28 4.87 8.00 -2.39
CA GLN A 28 3.72 8.42 -3.20
C GLN A 28 3.98 9.71 -4.00
N ARG A 29 4.87 10.59 -3.51
CA ARG A 29 5.25 11.81 -4.26
C ARG A 29 6.12 11.49 -5.46
N GLY A 30 6.96 10.47 -5.39
CA GLY A 30 7.83 10.03 -6.49
C GLY A 30 7.12 9.17 -7.54
N MET A 31 5.89 8.70 -7.27
CA MET A 31 5.16 7.82 -8.18
C MET A 31 4.22 8.56 -9.15
N LYS A 32 4.10 9.88 -9.06
CA LYS A 32 3.13 10.65 -9.87
C LYS A 32 3.40 10.59 -11.37
N ASP A 33 4.66 10.46 -11.74
CA ASP A 33 5.12 10.45 -13.13
C ASP A 33 5.43 9.02 -13.64
N MET A 34 5.10 7.99 -12.84
CA MET A 34 5.37 6.60 -13.20
C MET A 34 4.19 5.98 -13.93
N SER A 35 4.47 5.06 -14.86
CA SER A 35 3.44 4.25 -15.49
C SER A 35 2.77 3.29 -14.49
N PRO A 36 1.53 2.83 -14.75
CA PRO A 36 0.87 1.82 -13.91
C PRO A 36 1.72 0.57 -13.70
N GLU A 37 2.44 0.14 -14.71
CA GLU A 37 3.32 -1.03 -14.69
C GLU A 37 4.52 -0.82 -13.75
N GLN A 38 5.12 0.38 -13.79
CA GLN A 38 6.21 0.75 -12.88
C GLN A 38 5.73 0.81 -11.43
N ILE A 39 4.57 1.42 -11.20
CA ILE A 39 3.94 1.49 -9.87
C ILE A 39 3.64 0.10 -9.34
N ALA A 40 3.03 -0.77 -10.17
CA ALA A 40 2.71 -2.15 -9.78
C ALA A 40 3.98 -2.93 -9.44
N THR A 41 5.02 -2.82 -10.25
CA THR A 41 6.31 -3.49 -10.02
C THR A 41 6.92 -3.05 -8.69
N LEU A 42 7.00 -1.75 -8.41
CA LEU A 42 7.58 -1.25 -7.17
C LEU A 42 6.77 -1.65 -5.94
N LYS A 43 5.44 -1.55 -6.01
CA LYS A 43 4.56 -1.97 -4.91
C LYS A 43 4.69 -3.46 -4.62
N THR A 44 4.73 -4.30 -5.67
CA THR A 44 4.90 -5.75 -5.51
C THR A 44 6.26 -6.09 -4.89
N LYS A 45 7.35 -5.49 -5.36
CA LYS A 45 8.68 -5.71 -4.76
C LYS A 45 8.71 -5.32 -3.28
N LYS A 46 8.08 -4.22 -2.89
CA LYS A 46 7.96 -3.80 -1.50
C LYS A 46 7.14 -4.81 -0.68
N MET A 47 6.04 -5.31 -1.24
CA MET A 47 5.24 -6.35 -0.58
C MET A 47 6.02 -7.67 -0.46
N THR A 48 6.78 -8.07 -1.48
CA THR A 48 7.64 -9.25 -1.42
C THR A 48 8.63 -9.16 -0.27
N LEU A 49 9.30 -8.01 -0.13
CA LEU A 49 10.25 -7.79 0.98
C LEU A 49 9.59 -7.78 2.37
N ALA A 50 8.37 -7.27 2.46
CA ALA A 50 7.67 -7.14 3.75
C ALA A 50 6.97 -8.42 4.20
N LEU A 51 6.51 -9.25 3.25
CA LEU A 51 5.67 -10.41 3.49
C LEU A 51 6.34 -11.73 3.13
N ASP A 52 7.58 -11.71 2.62
CA ASP A 52 8.30 -12.89 2.13
C ASP A 52 7.46 -13.68 1.10
N LEU A 53 6.95 -12.98 0.06
CA LEU A 53 6.10 -13.57 -0.96
C LEU A 53 6.89 -14.57 -1.81
N SER A 54 6.26 -15.69 -2.14
CA SER A 54 6.76 -16.56 -3.20
C SER A 54 6.64 -15.89 -4.58
N GLU A 55 7.36 -16.41 -5.57
CA GLU A 55 7.31 -15.87 -6.93
C GLU A 55 5.89 -15.91 -7.51
N ALA A 56 5.16 -17.02 -7.32
CA ALA A 56 3.77 -17.15 -7.76
C ALA A 56 2.86 -16.10 -7.09
N GLN A 57 2.95 -15.94 -5.77
CA GLN A 57 2.20 -14.90 -5.06
C GLN A 57 2.55 -13.50 -5.55
N ALA A 58 3.82 -13.21 -5.79
CA ALA A 58 4.27 -11.92 -6.29
C ALA A 58 3.69 -11.61 -7.68
N GLN A 59 3.64 -12.58 -8.58
CA GLN A 59 3.07 -12.42 -9.93
C GLN A 59 1.55 -12.14 -9.86
N GLU A 60 0.79 -12.92 -9.06
CA GLU A 60 -0.64 -12.69 -8.90
C GLU A 60 -0.93 -11.32 -8.29
N ILE A 61 -0.20 -10.94 -7.25
CA ILE A 61 -0.35 -9.63 -6.58
C ILE A 61 0.04 -8.50 -7.53
N GLN A 62 1.07 -8.67 -8.36
CA GLN A 62 1.45 -7.65 -9.36
C GLN A 62 0.32 -7.39 -10.35
N THR A 63 -0.36 -8.43 -10.81
CA THR A 63 -1.51 -8.30 -11.72
C THR A 63 -2.64 -7.52 -11.05
N ILE A 64 -2.98 -7.86 -9.80
CA ILE A 64 -4.02 -7.14 -9.05
C ILE A 64 -3.67 -5.67 -8.85
N ILE A 65 -2.43 -5.38 -8.45
CA ILE A 65 -1.98 -3.99 -8.23
C ILE A 65 -1.99 -3.20 -9.55
N LEU A 66 -1.64 -3.84 -10.66
CA LEU A 66 -1.67 -3.19 -11.98
C LEU A 66 -3.09 -2.81 -12.40
N GLU A 67 -4.04 -3.75 -12.27
CA GLU A 67 -5.46 -3.50 -12.52
C GLU A 67 -5.99 -2.36 -11.66
N ASP A 68 -5.80 -2.45 -10.33
CA ASP A 68 -6.21 -1.43 -9.37
C ASP A 68 -5.60 -0.06 -9.67
N THR A 69 -4.34 -0.02 -10.12
CA THR A 69 -3.65 1.23 -10.45
C THR A 69 -4.22 1.87 -11.72
N LYS A 70 -4.46 1.07 -12.77
CA LYS A 70 -5.08 1.55 -14.02
C LYS A 70 -6.49 2.09 -13.78
N GLU A 71 -7.29 1.36 -13.03
CA GLU A 71 -8.64 1.75 -12.68
C GLU A 71 -8.67 3.05 -11.85
N HIS A 72 -7.79 3.16 -10.86
CA HIS A 72 -7.66 4.37 -10.05
C HIS A 72 -7.25 5.59 -10.89
N GLN A 73 -6.31 5.42 -11.85
CA GLN A 73 -5.93 6.50 -12.75
C GLN A 73 -7.09 6.94 -13.65
N ALA A 74 -7.86 5.99 -14.20
CA ALA A 74 -9.04 6.30 -15.01
C ALA A 74 -10.08 7.10 -14.23
N LEU A 75 -10.40 6.67 -13.00
CA LEU A 75 -11.31 7.39 -12.11
C LEU A 75 -10.82 8.80 -11.76
N MET A 76 -9.52 8.96 -11.51
CA MET A 76 -8.95 10.30 -11.23
C MET A 76 -9.05 11.24 -12.42
N LEU A 77 -8.86 10.73 -13.66
CA LEU A 77 -9.03 11.51 -14.87
C LEU A 77 -10.49 11.90 -15.08
N GLU A 78 -11.43 10.98 -14.86
CA GLU A 78 -12.86 11.25 -14.96
C GLU A 78 -13.30 12.33 -13.95
N HIS A 79 -12.87 12.20 -12.69
CA HIS A 79 -13.16 13.22 -11.68
C HIS A 79 -12.53 14.57 -11.98
N LYS A 80 -11.34 14.60 -12.58
CA LYS A 80 -10.70 15.84 -13.02
C LYS A 80 -11.51 16.49 -14.12
N ALA A 81 -11.90 15.73 -15.14
CA ALA A 81 -12.73 16.24 -16.24
C ALA A 81 -14.09 16.79 -15.77
N LYS A 82 -14.76 16.09 -14.86
CA LYS A 82 -16.01 16.57 -14.24
C LYS A 82 -15.82 17.88 -13.46
N ARG A 83 -14.69 18.05 -12.77
CA ARG A 83 -14.38 19.29 -12.03
C ARG A 83 -14.05 20.46 -12.94
N GLU A 84 -13.36 20.22 -14.05
CA GLU A 84 -13.03 21.25 -15.03
C GLU A 84 -14.28 21.75 -15.79
N GLY A 85 -15.30 20.88 -15.95
CA GLY A 85 -16.57 21.22 -16.56
C GLY A 85 -17.63 21.81 -15.63
N ALA A 86 -17.48 21.64 -14.33
CA ALA A 86 -18.38 22.18 -13.31
C ALA A 86 -17.68 23.33 -12.59
N GLU A 87 -18.17 24.54 -12.77
CA GLU A 87 -17.68 25.79 -12.17
C GLU A 87 -17.45 25.63 -10.64
N ASN A 88 -16.31 25.06 -10.21
CA ASN A 88 -15.82 24.93 -8.82
C ASN A 88 -16.84 24.51 -7.75
N SER A 89 -17.94 23.85 -8.12
CA SER A 89 -18.95 23.42 -7.15
C SER A 89 -18.42 22.27 -6.29
N LYS A 90 -18.62 22.39 -4.97
CA LYS A 90 -18.31 21.29 -4.04
C LYS A 90 -19.20 20.08 -4.39
N PRO A 91 -18.66 18.83 -4.35
CA PRO A 91 -19.46 17.65 -4.62
C PRO A 91 -20.69 17.60 -3.69
N SER A 92 -21.83 17.22 -4.24
CA SER A 92 -23.07 17.01 -3.49
C SER A 92 -22.91 15.94 -2.42
N ALA A 93 -23.86 15.82 -1.50
CA ALA A 93 -23.85 14.75 -0.51
C ALA A 93 -23.94 13.37 -1.15
N GLU A 94 -24.74 13.25 -2.22
CA GLU A 94 -24.95 12.02 -2.98
C GLU A 94 -23.67 11.59 -3.72
N GLU A 95 -23.01 12.52 -4.40
CA GLU A 95 -21.74 12.24 -5.07
C GLU A 95 -20.65 11.80 -4.08
N ARG A 96 -20.58 12.42 -2.88
CA ARG A 96 -19.65 12.00 -1.84
C ARG A 96 -19.96 10.61 -1.31
N PHE A 97 -21.25 10.30 -1.14
CA PHE A 97 -21.68 8.97 -0.70
C PHE A 97 -21.32 7.92 -1.75
N SER A 98 -21.69 8.13 -3.01
CA SER A 98 -21.38 7.22 -4.11
C SER A 98 -19.89 6.93 -4.22
N PHE A 99 -19.05 7.98 -4.19
CA PHE A 99 -17.60 7.84 -4.22
C PHE A 99 -17.04 7.05 -3.02
N GLN A 100 -17.57 7.32 -1.83
CA GLN A 100 -17.13 6.60 -0.63
C GLN A 100 -17.54 5.13 -0.67
N ASN A 101 -18.77 4.84 -1.13
CA ASN A 101 -19.28 3.50 -1.25
C ASN A 101 -18.44 2.69 -2.24
N GLU A 102 -18.23 3.19 -3.46
CA GLU A 102 -17.40 2.55 -4.47
C GLU A 102 -15.97 2.27 -3.97
N ARG A 103 -15.38 3.24 -3.27
CA ARG A 103 -14.05 3.06 -2.68
C ARG A 103 -14.03 1.93 -1.65
N LEU A 104 -15.04 1.82 -0.80
CA LEU A 104 -15.13 0.76 0.19
C LEU A 104 -15.34 -0.61 -0.45
N ASP A 105 -16.18 -0.70 -1.49
CA ASP A 105 -16.41 -1.93 -2.24
C ASP A 105 -15.10 -2.44 -2.88
N LYS A 106 -14.33 -1.56 -3.49
CA LYS A 106 -12.99 -1.89 -4.03
C LYS A 106 -12.04 -2.40 -2.96
N MET A 107 -12.02 -1.76 -1.79
CA MET A 107 -11.17 -2.20 -0.68
C MET A 107 -11.60 -3.57 -0.13
N ILE A 108 -12.90 -3.87 -0.09
CA ILE A 108 -13.44 -5.17 0.30
C ILE A 108 -13.03 -6.24 -0.71
N ALA A 109 -13.20 -5.96 -2.00
CA ALA A 109 -12.80 -6.86 -3.08
C ALA A 109 -11.29 -7.15 -3.06
N GLN A 110 -10.44 -6.12 -2.93
CA GLN A 110 -9.00 -6.28 -2.82
C GLN A 110 -8.62 -7.12 -1.60
N LYS A 111 -9.23 -6.87 -0.44
CA LYS A 111 -9.01 -7.68 0.76
C LYS A 111 -9.36 -9.15 0.54
N GLY A 112 -10.46 -9.42 -0.17
CA GLY A 112 -10.86 -10.77 -0.55
C GLY A 112 -9.83 -11.48 -1.44
N LYS A 113 -9.34 -10.79 -2.48
CA LYS A 113 -8.28 -11.31 -3.37
C LYS A 113 -7.00 -11.61 -2.57
N MET A 114 -6.55 -10.69 -1.72
CA MET A 114 -5.34 -10.90 -0.90
C MET A 114 -5.48 -12.08 0.06
N LYS A 115 -6.65 -12.28 0.64
CA LYS A 115 -6.92 -13.42 1.53
C LYS A 115 -6.83 -14.78 0.83
N GLN A 116 -7.07 -14.83 -0.49
CA GLN A 116 -6.94 -16.06 -1.28
C GLN A 116 -5.49 -16.39 -1.65
N ILE A 117 -4.66 -15.36 -1.82
CA ILE A 117 -3.28 -15.51 -2.30
C ILE A 117 -2.29 -15.68 -1.14
N LEU A 118 -2.52 -14.96 -0.04
CA LEU A 118 -1.60 -14.89 1.09
C LEU A 118 -1.88 -16.02 2.10
N SER A 119 -0.81 -16.54 2.73
CA SER A 119 -0.99 -17.37 3.93
C SER A 119 -1.60 -16.53 5.07
N GLU A 120 -2.12 -17.20 6.10
CA GLU A 120 -2.72 -16.51 7.26
C GLU A 120 -1.76 -15.51 7.91
N GLU A 121 -0.49 -15.89 8.09
CA GLU A 121 0.53 -15.01 8.68
C GLU A 121 0.85 -13.81 7.78
N GLN A 122 1.01 -14.04 6.47
CA GLN A 122 1.24 -12.99 5.49
C GLN A 122 0.05 -12.03 5.43
N PHE A 123 -1.17 -12.57 5.47
CA PHE A 123 -2.40 -11.77 5.43
C PHE A 123 -2.52 -10.88 6.67
N GLN A 124 -2.23 -11.39 7.87
CA GLN A 124 -2.22 -10.58 9.09
C GLN A 124 -1.15 -9.48 9.06
N LYS A 125 0.05 -9.75 8.51
CA LYS A 125 1.08 -8.73 8.31
C LYS A 125 0.59 -7.66 7.32
N TRP A 126 -0.03 -8.08 6.22
CA TRP A 126 -0.60 -7.20 5.21
C TRP A 126 -1.70 -6.29 5.80
N GLU A 127 -2.63 -6.83 6.59
CA GLU A 127 -3.67 -6.03 7.26
C GLU A 127 -3.08 -4.97 8.18
N ARG A 128 -2.07 -5.32 8.99
CA ARG A 128 -1.39 -4.36 9.87
C ARG A 128 -0.74 -3.22 9.07
N MET A 129 -0.09 -3.52 7.96
CA MET A 129 0.51 -2.51 7.08
C MET A 129 -0.55 -1.55 6.54
N HIS A 130 -1.68 -2.07 6.07
CA HIS A 130 -2.79 -1.26 5.55
C HIS A 130 -3.49 -0.42 6.62
N GLN A 131 -3.62 -0.92 7.85
CA GLN A 131 -4.19 -0.15 8.96
C GLN A 131 -3.29 1.03 9.35
N HIS A 132 -1.98 0.82 9.40
CA HIS A 132 -1.02 1.90 9.68
C HIS A 132 -1.07 3.01 8.62
N GLN A 133 -1.18 2.66 7.35
CA GLN A 133 -1.32 3.64 6.27
C GLN A 133 -2.59 4.49 6.42
N ARG A 134 -3.73 3.86 6.74
CA ARG A 134 -5.00 4.58 6.94
C ARG A 134 -4.96 5.56 8.11
N ASN A 135 -4.30 5.20 9.19
CA ASN A 135 -4.19 6.07 10.38
C ASN A 135 -3.29 7.28 10.11
N ARG A 136 -2.16 7.09 9.43
CA ARG A 136 -1.27 8.20 9.03
C ARG A 136 -1.95 9.22 8.11
N GLY A 137 -2.76 8.77 7.15
CA GLY A 137 -3.52 9.66 6.28
C GLY A 137 -4.52 10.55 7.04
N LYS A 138 -5.05 10.09 8.17
CA LYS A 138 -5.93 10.87 9.04
C LYS A 138 -5.17 11.94 9.85
N ASP A 139 -3.98 11.61 10.33
CA ASP A 139 -3.18 12.51 11.17
C ASP A 139 -2.56 13.64 10.34
N SER A 140 -2.10 13.37 9.12
CA SER A 140 -1.59 14.41 8.22
C SER A 140 -2.65 15.41 7.78
N ASN A 141 -3.92 14.98 7.67
CA ASN A 141 -5.03 15.87 7.33
C ASN A 141 -5.45 16.74 8.52
N ARG A 142 -5.25 16.29 9.77
CA ARG A 142 -5.51 17.09 10.99
C ARG A 142 -4.48 18.19 11.18
N GLN A 143 -3.20 17.94 10.88
CA GLN A 143 -2.15 18.94 11.02
C GLN A 143 -2.27 20.08 10.00
N ASN A 144 -2.73 19.79 8.78
CA ASN A 144 -2.89 20.82 7.74
C ASN A 144 -4.12 21.72 7.95
N GLY A 145 -5.11 21.27 8.73
CA GLY A 145 -6.32 22.05 9.07
C GLY A 145 -6.15 23.06 10.21
N SER A 146 -5.05 22.97 10.99
CA SER A 146 -4.86 23.79 12.20
C SER A 146 -4.13 25.12 11.96
N HIS A 147 -3.54 25.36 10.79
CA HIS A 147 -2.74 26.58 10.50
C HIS A 147 -3.55 27.73 9.88
N GLY A 148 -4.89 27.61 9.80
CA GLY A 148 -5.77 28.61 9.16
C GLY A 148 -6.50 29.56 10.09
N LYS A 149 -6.26 29.59 11.39
CA LYS A 149 -7.02 30.44 12.35
C LYS A 149 -6.12 31.23 13.32
N HIS A 150 -5.24 32.07 12.82
CA HIS A 150 -4.77 33.24 13.56
C HIS A 150 -4.34 34.32 12.57
N GLY A 151 -5.25 35.23 12.28
CA GLY A 151 -5.04 36.43 11.52
C GLY A 151 -6.24 37.36 11.74
N LYS A 152 -6.25 38.04 12.86
CA LYS A 152 -6.93 39.32 13.04
C LYS A 152 -5.91 40.28 13.62
#